data_4e36f1a73039099983f5e0c40aa1f3ed
#
_entry.id   4e36f1a73039099983f5e0c40aa1f3ed
#
_cell.length_a   1.000
_cell.length_b   1.000
_cell.length_c   1.000
_cell.angle_alpha   90.00
_cell.angle_beta   90.00
_cell.angle_gamma   90.00
#
_symmetry.space_group_name_H-M   'P 1'
#
loop_
_entity.id
_entity.type
_entity.pdbx_description
1 polymer ?
#
loop_
_entity_poly.entity_id
_entity_poly.type
_entity_poly.pdbx_seq_one_letter_code
_entity_poly.pdbx_strand_id
1 'polypeptide(L)'
;MEDNDVNSKDVCDILNEIMEYELAGVVRYTHSSMMVSGPYRLPIVSFLKEQAAESLLHAQLAGEKIAGLDGHPSQKIAKIEETNRHTIKDILEESLEHELHALSLYKKLLKCVEHKSVYLEEYARAQIGEEEQHSLEPVSYTHLRAHETRV
;
A
#
# COMPACT_ATOMS: atom_id res chain seq x y z
N MET A 1 10.53 21.83 18.60
CA MET A 1 10.15 22.65 18.60
C MET A 1 9.73 23.16 17.49
N GLU A 2 10.07 23.33 16.65
CA GLU A 2 9.57 23.96 15.66
C GLU A 2 9.11 23.14 14.60
N ASP A 3 8.23 22.21 14.83
CA ASP A 3 7.44 21.56 13.81
C ASP A 3 6.33 22.52 13.41
N ASN A 4 6.57 23.79 13.71
CA ASN A 4 5.56 24.82 13.48
C ASN A 4 5.27 25.07 12.02
N ASP A 5 6.13 24.63 11.12
CA ASP A 5 5.94 24.83 9.70
C ASP A 5 5.10 23.73 9.05
N VAL A 6 4.75 22.68 9.81
CA VAL A 6 3.93 21.60 9.28
C VAL A 6 2.45 21.98 9.40
N ASN A 7 1.74 21.99 8.28
CA ASN A 7 0.31 22.21 8.30
C ASN A 7 -0.37 20.90 8.71
N SER A 8 -0.72 20.77 9.99
CA SER A 8 -1.28 19.54 10.56
C SER A 8 -2.54 19.07 9.83
N LYS A 9 -3.38 20.00 9.37
CA LYS A 9 -4.57 19.62 8.64
C LYS A 9 -4.23 18.96 7.31
N ASP A 10 -3.33 19.56 6.54
CA ASP A 10 -2.93 19.02 5.25
C ASP A 10 -2.24 17.65 5.42
N VAL A 11 -1.38 17.52 6.41
CA VAL A 11 -0.70 16.26 6.71
C VAL A 11 -1.72 15.19 7.10
N CYS A 12 -2.67 15.50 7.97
CA CYS A 12 -3.70 14.54 8.39
C CYS A 12 -4.60 14.14 7.23
N ASP A 13 -4.91 15.07 6.31
CA ASP A 13 -5.69 14.74 5.12
C ASP A 13 -4.97 13.70 4.26
N ILE A 14 -3.66 13.89 4.04
CA ILE A 14 -2.86 12.94 3.25
C ILE A 14 -2.73 11.61 3.98
N LEU A 15 -2.48 11.64 5.29
CA LEU A 15 -2.37 10.41 6.10
C LEU A 15 -3.69 9.63 6.10
N ASN A 16 -4.82 10.32 6.16
CA ASN A 16 -6.12 9.67 6.05
C ASN A 16 -6.31 9.03 4.68
N GLU A 17 -5.88 9.71 3.63
CA GLU A 17 -5.92 9.16 2.27
C GLU A 17 -5.08 7.88 2.18
N ILE A 18 -3.88 7.90 2.75
CA ILE A 18 -3.00 6.72 2.82
C ILE A 18 -3.67 5.60 3.60
N MET A 19 -4.18 5.89 4.80
CA MET A 19 -4.82 4.90 5.65
C MET A 19 -6.01 4.24 4.96
N GLU A 20 -6.86 5.05 4.35
CA GLU A 20 -8.04 4.56 3.62
C GLU A 20 -7.64 3.68 2.44
N TYR A 21 -6.55 4.05 1.75
CA TYR A 21 -6.06 3.27 0.62
C TYR A 21 -5.45 1.95 1.08
N GLU A 22 -4.68 1.98 2.17
CA GLU A 22 -4.10 0.75 2.72
C GLU A 22 -5.18 -0.19 3.26
N LEU A 23 -6.24 0.34 3.87
CA LEU A 23 -7.37 -0.51 4.31
C LEU A 23 -8.09 -1.12 3.11
N ALA A 24 -8.24 -0.38 2.02
CA ALA A 24 -8.75 -0.94 0.78
C ALA A 24 -7.83 -2.05 0.27
N GLY A 25 -6.52 -1.89 0.45
CA GLY A 25 -5.55 -2.94 0.13
C GLY A 25 -5.78 -4.22 0.90
N VAL A 26 -6.09 -4.13 2.20
CA VAL A 26 -6.43 -5.31 3.01
C VAL A 26 -7.59 -6.07 2.38
N VAL A 27 -8.64 -5.36 1.99
CA VAL A 27 -9.82 -5.98 1.36
C VAL A 27 -9.45 -6.58 0.01
N ARG A 28 -8.73 -5.84 -0.84
CA ARG A 28 -8.37 -6.28 -2.17
C ARG A 28 -7.48 -7.52 -2.14
N TYR A 29 -6.43 -7.52 -1.34
CA TYR A 29 -5.50 -8.64 -1.25
C TYR A 29 -6.16 -9.87 -0.64
N THR A 30 -7.01 -9.68 0.37
CA THR A 30 -7.75 -10.77 0.99
C THR A 30 -8.70 -11.39 -0.03
N HIS A 31 -9.46 -10.56 -0.74
CA HIS A 31 -10.36 -11.03 -1.80
C HIS A 31 -9.59 -11.80 -2.88
N SER A 32 -8.51 -11.24 -3.37
CA SER A 32 -7.68 -11.87 -4.41
C SER A 32 -7.11 -13.21 -3.94
N SER A 33 -6.74 -13.31 -2.66
CA SER A 33 -6.20 -14.57 -2.12
C SER A 33 -7.23 -15.69 -2.15
N MET A 34 -8.52 -15.34 -2.07
CA MET A 34 -9.61 -16.32 -2.15
C MET A 34 -10.00 -16.66 -3.58
N MET A 35 -9.79 -15.73 -4.51
CA MET A 35 -10.32 -15.85 -5.88
C MET A 35 -9.28 -16.24 -6.93
N VAL A 36 -7.99 -16.13 -6.62
CA VAL A 36 -6.95 -16.44 -7.61
C VAL A 36 -7.06 -17.88 -8.08
N SER A 37 -6.94 -18.07 -9.39
CA SER A 37 -7.07 -19.37 -10.03
C SER A 37 -5.84 -19.69 -10.86
N GLY A 38 -5.62 -20.97 -11.11
CA GLY A 38 -4.55 -21.44 -11.97
C GLY A 38 -3.64 -22.44 -11.27
N PRO A 39 -2.78 -23.12 -12.03
CA PRO A 39 -1.96 -24.23 -11.51
C PRO A 39 -0.93 -23.82 -10.47
N TYR A 40 -0.46 -22.59 -10.49
CA TYR A 40 0.58 -22.11 -9.56
C TYR A 40 0.02 -21.18 -8.50
N ARG A 41 -1.25 -21.38 -8.12
CA ARG A 41 -1.93 -20.44 -7.23
C ARG A 41 -1.40 -20.43 -5.79
N LEU A 42 -0.90 -21.54 -5.28
CA LEU A 42 -0.56 -21.64 -3.85
C LEU A 42 0.50 -20.62 -3.39
N PRO A 43 1.65 -20.47 -4.08
CA PRO A 43 2.59 -19.40 -3.69
C PRO A 43 2.01 -18.01 -3.81
N ILE A 44 1.11 -17.80 -4.78
CA ILE A 44 0.45 -16.50 -4.98
C ILE A 44 -0.54 -16.23 -3.86
N VAL A 45 -1.27 -17.24 -3.41
CA VAL A 45 -2.17 -17.10 -2.25
C VAL A 45 -1.37 -16.65 -1.02
N SER A 46 -0.22 -17.28 -0.76
CA SER A 46 0.65 -16.92 0.36
C SER A 46 1.14 -15.48 0.24
N PHE A 47 1.60 -15.09 -0.95
CA PHE A 47 2.04 -13.72 -1.23
C PHE A 47 0.91 -12.72 -0.96
N LEU A 48 -0.30 -12.99 -1.46
CA LEU A 48 -1.43 -12.09 -1.29
C LEU A 48 -1.84 -11.93 0.17
N LYS A 49 -1.79 -13.00 0.95
CA LYS A 49 -2.08 -12.94 2.39
C LYS A 49 -1.04 -12.11 3.13
N GLU A 50 0.23 -12.23 2.75
CA GLU A 50 1.28 -11.40 3.32
C GLU A 50 1.08 -9.93 2.99
N GLN A 51 0.68 -9.64 1.75
CA GLN A 51 0.40 -8.27 1.33
C GLN A 51 -0.78 -7.68 2.09
N ALA A 52 -1.81 -8.48 2.37
CA ALA A 52 -2.95 -8.03 3.19
C ALA A 52 -2.49 -7.64 4.59
N ALA A 53 -1.64 -8.47 5.21
CA ALA A 53 -1.11 -8.19 6.55
C ALA A 53 -0.23 -6.93 6.56
N GLU A 54 0.59 -6.74 5.54
CA GLU A 54 1.42 -5.55 5.39
C GLU A 54 0.57 -4.28 5.23
N SER A 55 -0.47 -4.35 4.40
CA SER A 55 -1.37 -3.20 4.21
C SER A 55 -2.06 -2.81 5.51
N LEU A 56 -2.45 -3.78 6.33
CA LEU A 56 -3.06 -3.49 7.62
C LEU A 56 -2.06 -2.79 8.55
N LEU A 57 -0.83 -3.27 8.59
CA LEU A 57 0.23 -2.64 9.38
C LEU A 57 0.46 -1.19 8.92
N HIS A 58 0.53 -0.97 7.62
CA HIS A 58 0.74 0.37 7.06
C HIS A 58 -0.44 1.30 7.40
N ALA A 59 -1.67 0.77 7.37
CA ALA A 59 -2.85 1.55 7.76
C ALA A 59 -2.77 1.96 9.23
N GLN A 60 -2.37 1.04 10.09
CA GLN A 60 -2.23 1.30 11.53
C GLN A 60 -1.16 2.37 11.80
N LEU A 61 -0.03 2.29 11.11
CA LEU A 61 1.03 3.29 11.25
C LEU A 61 0.55 4.69 10.83
N ALA A 62 -0.16 4.78 9.72
CA ALA A 62 -0.71 6.06 9.28
C ALA A 62 -1.71 6.61 10.30
N GLY A 63 -2.59 5.74 10.80
CA GLY A 63 -3.57 6.13 11.82
C GLY A 63 -2.94 6.62 13.11
N GLU A 64 -1.85 5.99 13.54
CA GLU A 64 -1.10 6.42 14.72
C GLU A 64 -0.51 7.82 14.53
N LYS A 65 -0.02 8.14 13.33
CA LYS A 65 0.51 9.48 13.04
C LYS A 65 -0.59 10.53 13.09
N ILE A 66 -1.77 10.19 12.54
CA ILE A 66 -2.93 11.09 12.58
C ILE A 66 -3.31 11.40 14.03
N ALA A 67 -3.44 10.36 14.85
CA ALA A 67 -3.79 10.53 16.26
C ALA A 67 -2.73 11.34 17.01
N GLY A 68 -1.46 11.11 16.70
CA GLY A 68 -0.35 11.86 17.28
C GLY A 68 -0.35 13.34 16.93
N LEU A 69 -1.00 13.72 15.84
CA LEU A 69 -1.16 15.11 15.42
C LEU A 69 -2.50 15.70 15.88
N ASP A 70 -3.19 15.02 16.79
CA ASP A 70 -4.52 15.40 17.28
C ASP A 70 -5.57 15.39 16.17
N GLY A 71 -5.34 14.65 15.10
CA GLY A 71 -6.30 14.47 14.03
C GLY A 71 -7.24 13.31 14.32
N HIS A 72 -8.20 13.11 13.44
CA HIS A 72 -9.18 12.05 13.57
C HIS A 72 -8.98 11.01 12.45
N PRO A 73 -8.55 9.77 12.80
CA PRO A 73 -8.46 8.72 11.79
C PRO A 73 -9.84 8.37 11.22
N SER A 74 -9.93 8.36 9.90
CA SER A 74 -11.17 8.08 9.20
C SER A 74 -11.62 6.62 9.40
N GLN A 75 -12.92 6.36 9.30
CA GLN A 75 -13.47 5.01 9.30
C GLN A 75 -13.83 4.54 7.88
N LYS A 76 -13.42 5.29 6.87
CA LYS A 76 -13.69 4.96 5.48
C LYS A 76 -12.56 4.12 4.90
N ILE A 77 -12.84 3.44 3.79
CA ILE A 77 -11.81 2.85 2.95
C ILE A 77 -11.87 3.50 1.57
N ALA A 78 -10.77 3.48 0.84
CA ALA A 78 -10.76 3.99 -0.51
C ALA A 78 -11.66 3.12 -1.39
N LYS A 79 -12.19 3.71 -2.48
CA LYS A 79 -13.05 2.99 -3.40
C LYS A 79 -12.32 1.81 -4.03
N ILE A 80 -12.96 0.66 -4.05
CA ILE A 80 -12.45 -0.55 -4.69
C ILE A 80 -13.28 -0.80 -5.95
N GLU A 81 -12.60 -0.98 -7.07
CA GLU A 81 -13.26 -1.38 -8.30
C GLU A 81 -13.18 -2.89 -8.45
N GLU A 82 -14.35 -3.53 -8.57
CA GLU A 82 -14.40 -4.97 -8.76
C GLU A 82 -14.26 -5.28 -10.25
N THR A 83 -13.11 -5.84 -10.63
CA THR A 83 -12.82 -6.12 -12.04
C THR A 83 -13.23 -7.52 -12.46
N ASN A 84 -13.45 -8.41 -11.49
CA ASN A 84 -13.77 -9.83 -11.74
C ASN A 84 -12.69 -10.53 -12.56
N ARG A 85 -11.45 -10.10 -12.45
CA ARG A 85 -10.29 -10.69 -13.12
C ARG A 85 -9.52 -11.49 -12.08
N HIS A 86 -9.43 -12.81 -12.26
CA HIS A 86 -8.90 -13.70 -11.22
C HIS A 86 -7.73 -14.57 -11.66
N THR A 87 -7.21 -14.39 -12.86
CA THR A 87 -5.99 -15.11 -13.26
C THR A 87 -4.80 -14.56 -12.47
N ILE A 88 -3.77 -15.39 -12.32
CA ILE A 88 -2.55 -14.95 -11.61
C ILE A 88 -1.99 -13.68 -12.25
N LYS A 89 -1.92 -13.64 -13.58
CA LYS A 89 -1.41 -12.47 -14.30
C LYS A 89 -2.20 -11.21 -13.96
N ASP A 90 -3.52 -11.29 -14.03
CA ASP A 90 -4.39 -10.14 -13.76
C ASP A 90 -4.25 -9.65 -12.33
N ILE A 91 -4.21 -10.58 -11.38
CA ILE A 91 -4.09 -10.25 -9.96
C ILE A 91 -2.72 -9.60 -9.67
N LEU A 92 -1.64 -10.11 -10.28
CA LEU A 92 -0.32 -9.51 -10.08
C LEU A 92 -0.24 -8.12 -10.72
N GLU A 93 -0.86 -7.91 -11.87
CA GLU A 93 -0.93 -6.59 -12.49
C GLU A 93 -1.69 -5.60 -11.61
N GLU A 94 -2.82 -6.02 -11.06
CA GLU A 94 -3.62 -5.18 -10.16
C GLU A 94 -2.88 -4.90 -8.85
N SER A 95 -2.13 -5.88 -8.35
CA SER A 95 -1.29 -5.70 -7.17
C SER A 95 -0.20 -4.65 -7.42
N LEU A 96 0.44 -4.72 -8.58
CA LEU A 96 1.46 -3.73 -8.95
C LEU A 96 0.87 -2.33 -9.04
N GLU A 97 -0.30 -2.19 -9.66
CA GLU A 97 -0.98 -0.91 -9.76
C GLU A 97 -1.31 -0.34 -8.39
N HIS A 98 -1.76 -1.22 -7.48
CA HIS A 98 -2.07 -0.83 -6.10
C HIS A 98 -0.84 -0.29 -5.38
N GLU A 99 0.29 -1.00 -5.48
CA GLU A 99 1.53 -0.61 -4.82
C GLU A 99 2.10 0.69 -5.40
N LEU A 100 2.01 0.87 -6.72
CA LEU A 100 2.47 2.10 -7.37
C LEU A 100 1.64 3.31 -6.95
N HIS A 101 0.34 3.13 -6.76
CA HIS A 101 -0.49 4.22 -6.27
C HIS A 101 -0.19 4.53 -4.80
N ALA A 102 0.00 3.50 -3.97
CA ALA A 102 0.40 3.70 -2.57
C ALA A 102 1.71 4.49 -2.51
N LEU A 103 2.68 4.11 -3.34
CA LEU A 103 3.96 4.82 -3.42
C LEU A 103 3.75 6.32 -3.74
N SER A 104 2.84 6.62 -4.66
CA SER A 104 2.55 8.01 -5.02
C SER A 104 1.99 8.81 -3.84
N LEU A 105 1.18 8.17 -2.99
CA LEU A 105 0.62 8.81 -1.81
C LEU A 105 1.69 9.11 -0.76
N TYR A 106 2.61 8.17 -0.54
CA TYR A 106 3.71 8.39 0.39
C TYR A 106 4.66 9.49 -0.12
N LYS A 107 4.88 9.58 -1.43
CA LYS A 107 5.67 10.66 -2.02
C LYS A 107 4.99 12.02 -1.85
N LYS A 108 3.66 12.04 -1.95
CA LYS A 108 2.87 13.24 -1.68
C LYS A 108 3.03 13.67 -0.23
N LEU A 109 3.02 12.70 0.70
CA LEU A 109 3.27 12.98 2.12
C LEU A 109 4.67 13.54 2.32
N LEU A 110 5.69 12.94 1.72
CA LEU A 110 7.06 13.42 1.85
C LEU A 110 7.19 14.88 1.42
N LYS A 111 6.60 15.23 0.30
CA LYS A 111 6.62 16.64 -0.16
C LYS A 111 6.03 17.60 0.85
N CYS A 112 5.01 17.14 1.57
CA CYS A 112 4.31 17.97 2.55
C CYS A 112 5.14 18.17 3.83
N VAL A 113 5.96 17.18 4.19
CA VAL A 113 6.66 17.19 5.50
C VAL A 113 8.18 17.39 5.41
N GLU A 114 8.78 17.23 4.24
CA GLU A 114 10.23 17.35 4.12
C GLU A 114 10.71 18.76 4.50
N HIS A 115 11.85 18.79 5.19
CA HIS A 115 12.45 20.02 5.72
C HIS A 115 11.59 20.73 6.79
N LYS A 116 10.52 20.08 7.25
CA LYS A 116 9.62 20.66 8.25
C LYS A 116 9.51 19.80 9.50
N SER A 117 9.35 18.50 9.35
CA SER A 117 9.27 17.57 10.47
C SER A 117 10.14 16.37 10.18
N VAL A 118 11.27 16.26 10.88
CA VAL A 118 12.20 15.13 10.71
C VAL A 118 11.49 13.81 11.00
N TYR A 119 10.65 13.78 12.04
CA TYR A 119 9.92 12.56 12.43
C TYR A 119 9.01 12.06 11.30
N LEU A 120 8.21 12.96 10.72
CA LEU A 120 7.30 12.60 9.63
C LEU A 120 8.04 12.35 8.32
N GLU A 121 9.13 13.08 8.09
CA GLU A 121 9.98 12.87 6.91
C GLU A 121 10.59 11.47 6.93
N GLU A 122 11.13 11.05 8.08
CA GLU A 122 11.72 9.72 8.22
C GLU A 122 10.67 8.62 8.03
N TYR A 123 9.47 8.82 8.57
CA TYR A 123 8.37 7.89 8.36
C TYR A 123 8.03 7.78 6.87
N ALA A 124 7.86 8.91 6.20
CA ALA A 124 7.52 8.93 4.77
C ALA A 124 8.61 8.24 3.94
N ARG A 125 9.88 8.54 4.21
CA ARG A 125 11.01 7.94 3.48
C ARG A 125 11.06 6.43 3.68
N ALA A 126 10.84 5.95 4.90
CA ALA A 126 10.83 4.52 5.19
C ALA A 126 9.73 3.81 4.42
N GLN A 127 8.54 4.40 4.38
CA GLN A 127 7.42 3.81 3.65
C GLN A 127 7.66 3.81 2.13
N ILE A 128 8.27 4.87 1.61
CA ILE A 128 8.65 4.93 0.20
C ILE A 128 9.61 3.78 -0.15
N GLY A 129 10.61 3.54 0.69
CA GLY A 129 11.55 2.45 0.47
C GLY A 129 10.86 1.09 0.45
N GLU A 130 9.96 0.85 1.38
CA GLU A 130 9.21 -0.41 1.42
C GLU A 130 8.31 -0.58 0.19
N GLU A 131 7.60 0.48 -0.20
CA GLU A 131 6.70 0.39 -1.36
C GLU A 131 7.46 0.23 -2.67
N GLU A 132 8.62 0.83 -2.80
CA GLU A 132 9.46 0.62 -3.98
C GLU A 132 9.90 -0.84 -4.06
N GLN A 133 10.26 -1.45 -2.94
CA GLN A 133 10.61 -2.86 -2.91
C GLN A 133 9.39 -3.73 -3.20
N HIS A 134 8.23 -3.42 -2.62
CA HIS A 134 7.00 -4.17 -2.86
C HIS A 134 6.59 -4.15 -4.34
N SER A 135 6.77 -3.05 -5.04
CA SER A 135 6.41 -2.98 -6.45
C SER A 135 7.29 -3.84 -7.33
N LEU A 136 8.45 -4.30 -6.86
CA LEU A 136 9.29 -5.24 -7.60
C LEU A 136 8.82 -6.69 -7.44
N GLU A 137 8.12 -7.03 -6.35
CA GLU A 137 7.70 -8.41 -6.07
C GLU A 137 6.71 -8.96 -7.09
N PRO A 138 5.62 -8.26 -7.47
CA PRO A 138 4.73 -8.76 -8.53
C PRO A 138 5.44 -8.98 -9.86
N VAL A 139 6.40 -8.13 -10.20
CA VAL A 139 7.21 -8.28 -11.41
C VAL A 139 8.03 -9.57 -11.33
N SER A 140 8.61 -9.87 -10.16
CA SER A 140 9.37 -11.09 -9.95
C SER A 140 8.51 -12.34 -10.13
N TYR A 141 7.31 -12.36 -9.57
CA TYR A 141 6.38 -13.48 -9.73
C TYR A 141 5.96 -13.64 -11.19
N THR A 142 5.71 -12.54 -11.89
CA THR A 142 5.36 -12.57 -13.31
C THR A 142 6.51 -13.15 -14.14
N HIS A 143 7.73 -12.78 -13.80
CA HIS A 143 8.94 -13.30 -14.47
C HIS A 143 9.09 -14.81 -14.25
N LEU A 144 8.95 -15.28 -13.02
CA LEU A 144 9.03 -16.70 -12.71
C LEU A 144 8.00 -17.49 -13.48
N ARG A 145 6.77 -17.02 -13.53
CA ARG A 145 5.71 -17.69 -14.27
C ARG A 145 6.01 -17.77 -15.75
N ALA A 146 6.49 -16.70 -16.36
CA ALA A 146 6.84 -16.66 -17.76
C ALA A 146 7.97 -17.64 -18.07
N HIS A 147 8.95 -17.78 -17.16
CA HIS A 147 10.04 -18.72 -17.29
C HIS A 147 9.56 -20.17 -17.19
N GLU A 148 8.68 -20.46 -16.26
CA GLU A 148 8.11 -21.80 -16.09
C GLU A 148 7.27 -22.24 -17.28
N THR A 149 6.56 -21.35 -17.91
CA THR A 149 5.72 -21.69 -19.08
C THR A 149 6.51 -21.98 -20.33
N ARG A 150 7.82 -21.69 -20.34
CA ARG A 150 8.68 -21.98 -21.48
C ARG A 150 9.31 -23.38 -21.42
N VAL A 151 9.11 -24.06 -20.34
CA VAL A 151 9.60 -25.43 -20.16
C VAL A 151 8.50 -26.41 -20.54
#